data_ba17e18b17f48d33593b68cd525e5f67
#
_entry.id   ba17e18b17f48d33593b68cd525e5f67
#
_cell.length_a   1.000
_cell.length_b   1.000
_cell.length_c   1.000
_cell.angle_alpha   90.00
_cell.angle_beta   90.00
_cell.angle_gamma   90.00
#
_symmetry.space_group_name_H-M   'P 1'
#
loop_
_entity.id
_entity.type
_entity.pdbx_description
1 polymer ?
#
loop_
_entity_poly.entity_id
_entity_poly.type
_entity_poly.pdbx_seq_one_letter_code
_entity_poly.pdbx_strand_id
1 'polypeptide(L)'
;MNGLGKITERKIERLRSVGAYLEGDILLPKKELTDRDTVGSFVTVFIYNDAKGRPIATKRKPHLLPGEVGKMRVVELSRIGAFLDWGIDKDLLLPFHEQTYRPKKGEDVFVAVYLDHSERFCATMKVREYLSHTHHYAEGDTVEGTVYSLHKEYGAFVAVDNKYEARISKQELYGVFSIGERIDARVLKVHPDGRMDLSVRELSHLAIDDNAQLVLSALEENGGFLPFDDRSDPERIRDFFSMSKSDYKKAIGRLYREKRITFRNGGVELERSQS
;
A
#
# COMPACT_ATOMS: atom_id res chain seq x y z
N MET A 1 -18.37 23.16 14.43
CA MET A 1 -17.02 22.61 14.17
C MET A 1 -16.55 23.17 12.84
N ASN A 2 -15.43 23.90 12.82
CA ASN A 2 -14.98 24.71 11.67
C ASN A 2 -14.42 23.95 10.46
N GLY A 3 -14.86 22.71 10.16
CA GLY A 3 -14.36 21.91 9.03
C GLY A 3 -13.00 21.25 9.27
N LEU A 4 -12.57 21.12 10.52
CA LEU A 4 -11.32 20.46 10.92
C LEU A 4 -11.24 19.03 10.33
N GLY A 5 -10.12 18.71 9.67
CA GLY A 5 -9.89 17.41 9.03
C GLY A 5 -10.64 17.20 7.70
N LYS A 6 -11.23 18.25 7.14
CA LYS A 6 -11.99 18.17 5.87
C LYS A 6 -11.41 19.10 4.81
N ILE A 7 -11.53 18.68 3.57
CA ILE A 7 -11.35 19.55 2.43
C ILE A 7 -12.67 20.29 2.24
N THR A 8 -12.63 21.61 2.25
CA THR A 8 -13.82 22.47 2.17
C THR A 8 -13.53 23.75 1.41
N GLU A 9 -14.54 24.32 0.79
CA GLU A 9 -14.46 25.64 0.20
C GLU A 9 -14.72 26.71 1.24
N ARG A 10 -13.89 27.76 1.28
CA ARG A 10 -13.97 28.86 2.23
C ARG A 10 -13.78 30.21 1.53
N LYS A 11 -14.55 31.22 1.95
CA LYS A 11 -14.42 32.59 1.47
C LYS A 11 -13.25 33.30 2.15
N ILE A 12 -12.48 34.07 1.38
CA ILE A 12 -11.45 34.98 1.92
C ILE A 12 -12.14 36.22 2.45
N GLU A 13 -12.07 36.45 3.75
CA GLU A 13 -12.68 37.62 4.41
C GLU A 13 -11.74 38.82 4.45
N ARG A 14 -10.44 38.57 4.69
CA ARG A 14 -9.44 39.64 4.77
C ARG A 14 -8.04 39.15 4.45
N LEU A 15 -7.23 40.03 3.90
CA LEU A 15 -5.79 39.80 3.65
C LEU A 15 -4.96 40.53 4.75
N ARG A 16 -3.87 39.91 5.18
CA ARG A 16 -2.89 40.45 6.13
C ARG A 16 -1.47 40.10 5.67
N SER A 17 -0.47 40.66 6.33
CA SER A 17 0.95 40.38 6.02
C SER A 17 1.34 38.90 6.18
N VAL A 18 0.67 38.17 7.04
CA VAL A 18 0.92 36.73 7.32
C VAL A 18 0.14 35.78 6.41
N GLY A 19 -0.89 36.26 5.69
CA GLY A 19 -1.73 35.45 4.79
C GLY A 19 -3.15 35.96 4.68
N ALA A 20 -4.06 35.10 4.22
CA ALA A 20 -5.49 35.34 4.18
C ALA A 20 -6.20 34.77 5.40
N TYR A 21 -7.16 35.47 5.93
CA TYR A 21 -8.10 34.93 6.89
C TYR A 21 -9.38 34.53 6.16
N LEU A 22 -9.71 33.27 6.30
CA LEU A 22 -10.89 32.65 5.74
C LEU A 22 -12.07 32.77 6.70
N GLU A 23 -13.27 32.51 6.19
CA GLU A 23 -14.48 32.39 6.99
C GLU A 23 -14.27 31.46 8.20
N GLY A 24 -14.63 31.96 9.41
CA GLY A 24 -14.37 31.29 10.69
C GLY A 24 -13.00 31.60 11.30
N ASP A 25 -12.36 32.69 10.87
CA ASP A 25 -11.08 33.22 11.38
C ASP A 25 -9.88 32.23 11.19
N ILE A 26 -9.91 31.42 10.13
CA ILE A 26 -8.91 30.40 9.82
C ILE A 26 -7.82 31.04 8.94
N LEU A 27 -6.55 30.93 9.35
CA LEU A 27 -5.43 31.47 8.59
C LEU A 27 -5.05 30.53 7.44
N LEU A 28 -5.01 31.05 6.21
CA LEU A 28 -4.33 30.48 5.06
C LEU A 28 -2.98 31.20 4.90
N PRO A 29 -1.83 30.55 5.07
CA PRO A 29 -0.52 31.20 5.05
C PRO A 29 -0.22 31.90 3.73
N LYS A 30 0.50 33.04 3.80
CA LYS A 30 0.86 33.87 2.64
C LYS A 30 1.54 33.08 1.51
N LYS A 31 2.37 32.09 1.85
CA LYS A 31 3.09 31.25 0.87
C LYS A 31 2.17 30.39 -0.03
N GLU A 32 0.92 30.21 0.38
CA GLU A 32 -0.08 29.45 -0.36
C GLU A 32 -1.03 30.34 -1.17
N LEU A 33 -0.91 31.67 -1.05
CA LEU A 33 -1.70 32.61 -1.81
C LEU A 33 -1.13 32.81 -3.21
N THR A 34 -2.04 32.99 -4.16
CA THR A 34 -1.76 33.39 -5.55
C THR A 34 -2.35 34.76 -5.83
N ASP A 35 -2.01 35.38 -6.95
CA ASP A 35 -2.57 36.68 -7.37
C ASP A 35 -4.09 36.66 -7.61
N ARG A 36 -4.68 35.46 -7.72
CA ARG A 36 -6.13 35.26 -7.87
C ARG A 36 -6.89 35.27 -6.55
N ASP A 37 -6.17 35.14 -5.43
CA ASP A 37 -6.77 35.05 -4.10
C ASP A 37 -7.01 36.45 -3.53
N THR A 38 -8.20 36.97 -3.77
CA THR A 38 -8.63 38.33 -3.34
C THR A 38 -9.71 38.23 -2.28
N VAL A 39 -9.93 39.31 -1.53
CA VAL A 39 -11.04 39.40 -0.58
C VAL A 39 -12.36 39.17 -1.30
N GLY A 40 -13.16 38.24 -0.78
CA GLY A 40 -14.45 37.84 -1.37
C GLY A 40 -14.37 36.61 -2.27
N SER A 41 -13.18 36.20 -2.73
CA SER A 41 -13.01 34.95 -3.50
C SER A 41 -13.10 33.70 -2.61
N PHE A 42 -13.41 32.56 -3.22
CA PHE A 42 -13.48 31.27 -2.55
C PHE A 42 -12.23 30.44 -2.86
N VAL A 43 -11.76 29.71 -1.86
CA VAL A 43 -10.60 28.81 -1.97
C VAL A 43 -10.94 27.45 -1.39
N THR A 44 -10.54 26.37 -2.09
CA THR A 44 -10.63 25.01 -1.57
C THR A 44 -9.41 24.72 -0.71
N VAL A 45 -9.63 24.37 0.56
CA VAL A 45 -8.58 24.18 1.55
C VAL A 45 -8.84 22.95 2.42
N PHE A 46 -7.76 22.34 2.92
CA PHE A 46 -7.79 21.41 4.02
C PHE A 46 -7.51 22.15 5.33
N ILE A 47 -8.31 21.90 6.37
CA ILE A 47 -8.19 22.58 7.67
C ILE A 47 -7.61 21.60 8.69
N TYR A 48 -6.54 22.02 9.37
CA TYR A 48 -5.86 21.24 10.40
C TYR A 48 -5.38 22.16 11.55
N ASN A 49 -4.95 21.58 12.67
CA ASN A 49 -4.41 22.36 13.77
C ASN A 49 -2.89 22.53 13.65
N ASP A 50 -2.40 23.75 13.83
CA ASP A 50 -0.97 24.05 13.92
C ASP A 50 -0.33 23.43 15.20
N ALA A 51 0.98 23.67 15.43
CA ALA A 51 1.67 23.17 16.60
C ALA A 51 1.13 23.73 17.95
N LYS A 52 0.40 24.87 17.91
CA LYS A 52 -0.22 25.49 19.07
C LYS A 52 -1.70 25.12 19.23
N GLY A 53 -2.22 24.22 18.42
CA GLY A 53 -3.62 23.80 18.45
C GLY A 53 -4.59 24.77 17.78
N ARG A 54 -4.11 25.75 16.99
CA ARG A 54 -4.96 26.72 16.30
C ARG A 54 -5.33 26.20 14.91
N PRO A 55 -6.59 26.37 14.46
CA PRO A 55 -6.97 25.99 13.11
C PRO A 55 -6.20 26.81 12.06
N ILE A 56 -5.62 26.11 11.10
CA ILE A 56 -4.90 26.65 9.96
C ILE A 56 -5.35 25.94 8.69
N ALA A 57 -5.35 26.61 7.57
CA ALA A 57 -5.74 26.08 6.28
C ALA A 57 -4.51 25.88 5.37
N THR A 58 -4.61 24.91 4.47
CA THR A 58 -3.65 24.70 3.37
C THR A 58 -4.41 24.36 2.08
N LYS A 59 -3.91 24.82 0.92
CA LYS A 59 -4.39 24.40 -0.39
C LYS A 59 -3.86 23.04 -0.82
N ARG A 60 -2.86 22.51 -0.09
CA ARG A 60 -2.33 21.18 -0.36
C ARG A 60 -3.31 20.13 0.11
N LYS A 61 -3.40 19.04 -0.65
CA LYS A 61 -4.17 17.87 -0.27
C LYS A 61 -3.28 16.94 0.56
N PRO A 62 -3.66 16.55 1.78
CA PRO A 62 -2.91 15.54 2.52
C PRO A 62 -2.96 14.19 1.79
N HIS A 63 -1.96 13.35 2.01
CA HIS A 63 -1.90 12.00 1.42
C HIS A 63 -3.05 11.12 1.88
N LEU A 64 -3.46 11.25 3.14
CA LEU A 64 -4.62 10.59 3.73
C LEU A 64 -5.44 11.61 4.51
N LEU A 65 -6.75 11.54 4.35
CA LEU A 65 -7.70 12.26 5.20
C LEU A 65 -7.95 11.49 6.52
N PRO A 66 -8.46 12.15 7.57
CA PRO A 66 -8.87 11.47 8.79
C PRO A 66 -9.88 10.36 8.51
N GLY A 67 -9.62 9.17 9.05
CA GLY A 67 -10.39 7.95 8.80
C GLY A 67 -9.94 7.14 7.59
N GLU A 68 -9.09 7.67 6.72
CA GLU A 68 -8.53 6.93 5.59
C GLU A 68 -7.31 6.10 6.02
N VAL A 69 -7.11 5.00 5.28
CA VAL A 69 -6.02 4.04 5.48
C VAL A 69 -5.14 4.01 4.24
N GLY A 70 -3.82 3.96 4.42
CA GLY A 70 -2.88 3.89 3.31
C GLY A 70 -1.43 3.94 3.75
N LYS A 71 -0.52 4.03 2.77
CA LYS A 71 0.92 4.12 3.02
C LYS A 71 1.36 5.56 3.18
N MET A 72 2.23 5.79 4.16
CA MET A 72 2.95 7.05 4.32
C MET A 72 4.41 6.80 4.65
N ARG A 73 5.30 7.69 4.20
CA ARG A 73 6.74 7.59 4.40
C ARG A 73 7.17 8.17 5.73
N VAL A 74 8.02 7.43 6.45
CA VAL A 74 8.68 7.91 7.67
C VAL A 74 9.79 8.92 7.29
N VAL A 75 9.63 10.18 7.68
CA VAL A 75 10.60 11.25 7.41
C VAL A 75 11.54 11.48 8.58
N GLU A 76 11.09 11.25 9.83
CA GLU A 76 11.90 11.47 11.02
C GLU A 76 11.53 10.47 12.13
N LEU A 77 12.52 10.12 12.95
CA LEU A 77 12.33 9.36 14.19
C LEU A 77 12.62 10.27 15.38
N SER A 78 11.76 10.22 16.40
CA SER A 78 11.83 11.08 17.56
C SER A 78 11.68 10.30 18.88
N ARG A 79 11.78 11.02 20.00
CA ARG A 79 11.56 10.43 21.36
C ARG A 79 10.11 10.10 21.68
N ILE A 80 9.15 10.52 20.86
CA ILE A 80 7.70 10.29 21.08
C ILE A 80 7.06 9.39 20.03
N GLY A 81 7.78 9.08 18.94
CA GLY A 81 7.30 8.27 17.83
C GLY A 81 8.04 8.56 16.54
N ALA A 82 7.42 8.20 15.42
CA ALA A 82 7.88 8.53 14.08
C ALA A 82 7.04 9.67 13.49
N PHE A 83 7.64 10.51 12.68
CA PHE A 83 6.93 11.50 11.87
C PHE A 83 6.81 11.00 10.44
N LEU A 84 5.62 11.14 9.88
CA LEU A 84 5.25 10.68 8.54
C LEU A 84 4.99 11.88 7.65
N ASP A 85 5.44 11.81 6.39
CA ASP A 85 5.09 12.79 5.36
C ASP A 85 3.57 12.74 5.13
N TRP A 86 2.88 13.80 5.53
CA TRP A 86 1.44 13.91 5.34
C TRP A 86 1.05 14.59 4.03
N GLY A 87 2.03 15.09 3.27
CA GLY A 87 1.81 15.84 2.02
C GLY A 87 1.45 17.31 2.22
N ILE A 88 1.43 17.81 3.46
CA ILE A 88 1.24 19.22 3.84
C ILE A 88 2.45 19.72 4.63
N ASP A 89 2.45 20.97 5.07
CA ASP A 89 3.60 21.53 5.82
C ASP A 89 3.83 20.93 7.21
N LYS A 90 2.92 20.13 7.69
CA LYS A 90 3.01 19.47 8.98
C LYS A 90 3.09 17.95 8.80
N ASP A 91 4.17 17.37 9.31
CA ASP A 91 4.30 15.92 9.38
C ASP A 91 3.31 15.33 10.40
N LEU A 92 2.86 14.11 10.13
CA LEU A 92 1.91 13.40 10.98
C LEU A 92 2.65 12.53 12.00
N LEU A 93 2.36 12.70 13.28
CA LEU A 93 2.96 11.89 14.34
C LEU A 93 2.33 10.48 14.34
N LEU A 94 3.19 9.45 14.34
CA LEU A 94 2.86 8.06 14.65
C LEU A 94 3.43 7.72 16.03
N PRO A 95 2.65 7.86 17.13
CA PRO A 95 3.14 7.67 18.49
C PRO A 95 3.59 6.22 18.73
N PHE A 96 4.51 6.01 19.67
CA PHE A 96 5.02 4.67 19.97
C PHE A 96 3.95 3.64 20.33
N HIS A 97 2.90 4.03 21.05
CA HIS A 97 1.80 3.14 21.46
C HIS A 97 0.84 2.78 20.32
N GLU A 98 0.94 3.50 19.18
CA GLU A 98 0.21 3.22 17.96
C GLU A 98 1.02 2.42 16.92
N GLN A 99 2.28 2.10 17.22
CA GLN A 99 3.14 1.30 16.36
C GLN A 99 2.99 -0.20 16.67
N THR A 100 2.76 -1.03 15.66
CA THR A 100 2.76 -2.49 15.77
C THR A 100 4.19 -3.07 15.68
N TYR A 101 5.10 -2.33 15.06
CA TYR A 101 6.55 -2.58 15.04
C TYR A 101 7.31 -1.23 14.97
N ARG A 102 8.63 -1.25 15.17
CA ARG A 102 9.45 -0.04 15.09
C ARG A 102 9.87 0.25 13.65
N PRO A 103 9.31 1.27 12.99
CA PRO A 103 9.67 1.60 11.62
C PRO A 103 11.04 2.30 11.56
N LYS A 104 11.65 2.26 10.37
CA LYS A 104 12.90 2.95 10.07
C LYS A 104 12.63 4.23 9.29
N LYS A 105 13.55 5.20 9.37
CA LYS A 105 13.50 6.39 8.53
C LYS A 105 13.59 6.00 7.04
N GLY A 106 12.72 6.57 6.21
CA GLY A 106 12.60 6.28 4.78
C GLY A 106 11.72 5.07 4.47
N GLU A 107 11.21 4.36 5.48
CA GLU A 107 10.29 3.23 5.30
C GLU A 107 8.87 3.75 5.03
N ASP A 108 8.15 3.06 4.14
CA ASP A 108 6.72 3.28 3.91
C ASP A 108 5.93 2.41 4.88
N VAL A 109 5.17 3.02 5.77
CA VAL A 109 4.33 2.35 6.77
C VAL A 109 2.86 2.41 6.39
N PHE A 110 2.11 1.34 6.69
CA PHE A 110 0.67 1.28 6.44
C PHE A 110 -0.08 1.73 7.69
N VAL A 111 -0.84 2.82 7.58
CA VAL A 111 -1.44 3.53 8.71
C VAL A 111 -2.83 4.07 8.40
N ALA A 112 -3.58 4.38 9.45
CA ALA A 112 -4.77 5.22 9.40
C ALA A 112 -4.49 6.57 10.04
N VAL A 113 -5.24 7.61 9.64
CA VAL A 113 -5.20 8.93 10.26
C VAL A 113 -6.36 9.09 11.23
N TYR A 114 -6.09 9.52 12.45
CA TYR A 114 -7.12 9.76 13.46
C TYR A 114 -6.91 11.08 14.21
N LEU A 115 -7.94 11.53 14.90
CA LEU A 115 -7.89 12.69 15.78
C LEU A 115 -7.75 12.18 17.22
N ASP A 116 -6.70 12.58 17.93
CA ASP A 116 -6.48 12.21 19.31
C ASP A 116 -7.38 13.02 20.29
N HIS A 117 -7.35 12.67 21.56
CA HIS A 117 -8.13 13.37 22.60
C HIS A 117 -7.73 14.85 22.80
N SER A 118 -6.56 15.25 22.27
CA SER A 118 -6.07 16.64 22.30
C SER A 118 -6.42 17.41 21.02
N GLU A 119 -7.31 16.87 20.18
CA GLU A 119 -7.68 17.41 18.86
C GLU A 119 -6.47 17.56 17.90
N ARG A 120 -5.51 16.64 17.98
CA ARG A 120 -4.36 16.56 17.07
C ARG A 120 -4.51 15.38 16.14
N PHE A 121 -4.24 15.60 14.87
CA PHE A 121 -4.15 14.49 13.92
C PHE A 121 -2.89 13.69 14.19
N CYS A 122 -3.07 12.36 14.27
CA CYS A 122 -2.03 11.37 14.48
C CYS A 122 -2.27 10.17 13.54
N ALA A 123 -1.21 9.37 13.35
CA ALA A 123 -1.29 8.11 12.64
C ALA A 123 -1.34 6.93 13.60
N THR A 124 -1.94 5.83 13.16
CA THR A 124 -1.92 4.54 13.86
C THR A 124 -1.64 3.40 12.86
N MET A 125 -0.83 2.42 13.25
CA MET A 125 -0.68 1.15 12.53
C MET A 125 -1.79 0.13 12.86
N LYS A 126 -2.65 0.42 13.84
CA LYS A 126 -3.80 -0.40 14.23
C LYS A 126 -4.99 -0.13 13.30
N VAL A 127 -4.78 -0.39 12.01
CA VAL A 127 -5.69 0.04 10.93
C VAL A 127 -7.03 -0.69 10.92
N ARG A 128 -7.15 -1.80 11.60
CA ARG A 128 -8.36 -2.65 11.57
C ARG A 128 -9.65 -1.89 11.92
N GLU A 129 -9.59 -0.98 12.90
CA GLU A 129 -10.76 -0.21 13.37
C GLU A 129 -11.26 0.81 12.34
N TYR A 130 -10.45 1.08 11.30
CA TYR A 130 -10.75 2.01 10.21
C TYR A 130 -11.21 1.30 8.93
N LEU A 131 -11.26 -0.04 8.95
CA LEU A 131 -11.72 -0.84 7.82
C LEU A 131 -13.20 -1.18 7.97
N SER A 132 -13.94 -1.03 6.88
CA SER A 132 -15.36 -1.33 6.81
C SER A 132 -15.62 -2.79 6.46
N HIS A 133 -16.76 -3.31 6.91
CA HIS A 133 -17.31 -4.58 6.44
C HIS A 133 -18.46 -4.39 5.43
N THR A 134 -18.83 -3.14 5.12
CA THR A 134 -19.86 -2.82 4.14
C THR A 134 -19.21 -2.55 2.78
N HIS A 135 -19.36 -3.49 1.86
CA HIS A 135 -18.80 -3.45 0.52
C HIS A 135 -19.75 -4.07 -0.50
N HIS A 136 -19.37 -4.00 -1.78
CA HIS A 136 -20.14 -4.54 -2.92
C HIS A 136 -19.56 -5.84 -3.50
N TYR A 137 -18.44 -6.34 -2.95
CA TYR A 137 -17.77 -7.53 -3.45
C TYR A 137 -18.57 -8.80 -3.20
N ALA A 138 -18.49 -9.73 -4.17
CA ALA A 138 -19.09 -11.06 -4.15
C ALA A 138 -18.02 -12.16 -4.23
N GLU A 139 -18.42 -13.39 -3.91
CA GLU A 139 -17.56 -14.56 -4.09
C GLU A 139 -17.17 -14.71 -5.57
N GLY A 140 -15.89 -14.92 -5.81
CA GLY A 140 -15.32 -15.01 -7.15
C GLY A 140 -14.68 -13.72 -7.68
N ASP A 141 -14.98 -12.55 -7.09
CA ASP A 141 -14.40 -11.29 -7.51
C ASP A 141 -12.89 -11.25 -7.28
N THR A 142 -12.16 -10.56 -8.18
CA THR A 142 -10.76 -10.23 -8.01
C THR A 142 -10.64 -8.87 -7.32
N VAL A 143 -9.79 -8.79 -6.31
CA VAL A 143 -9.58 -7.59 -5.49
C VAL A 143 -8.10 -7.32 -5.32
N GLU A 144 -7.75 -6.04 -5.23
CA GLU A 144 -6.42 -5.59 -4.82
C GLU A 144 -6.44 -5.19 -3.34
N GLY A 145 -5.41 -5.57 -2.59
CA GLY A 145 -5.34 -5.22 -1.18
C GLY A 145 -3.91 -5.08 -0.68
N THR A 146 -3.78 -4.51 0.53
CA THR A 146 -2.50 -4.37 1.22
C THR A 146 -2.50 -5.23 2.48
N VAL A 147 -1.48 -6.07 2.65
CA VAL A 147 -1.28 -6.86 3.86
C VAL A 147 -0.91 -5.91 5.01
N TYR A 148 -1.75 -5.83 6.05
CA TYR A 148 -1.48 -4.94 7.18
C TYR A 148 -1.10 -5.67 8.47
N SER A 149 -1.36 -6.98 8.55
CA SER A 149 -0.98 -7.79 9.70
C SER A 149 -0.77 -9.25 9.30
N LEU A 150 0.20 -9.90 9.95
CA LEU A 150 0.50 -11.32 9.78
C LEU A 150 0.35 -12.02 11.12
N HIS A 151 -0.41 -13.10 11.17
CA HIS A 151 -0.62 -13.89 12.38
C HIS A 151 -0.34 -15.37 12.11
N LYS A 152 0.47 -15.98 12.96
CA LYS A 152 0.95 -17.39 12.79
C LYS A 152 -0.19 -18.42 12.69
N GLU A 153 -1.31 -18.17 13.36
CA GLU A 153 -2.45 -19.10 13.42
C GLU A 153 -3.55 -18.72 12.44
N TYR A 154 -3.80 -17.41 12.23
CA TYR A 154 -4.95 -16.94 11.47
C TYR A 154 -4.62 -16.58 10.02
N GLY A 155 -3.33 -16.42 9.67
CA GLY A 155 -2.90 -16.05 8.33
C GLY A 155 -2.61 -14.56 8.17
N ALA A 156 -2.90 -13.99 7.02
CA ALA A 156 -2.69 -12.59 6.71
C ALA A 156 -3.99 -11.80 6.75
N PHE A 157 -3.95 -10.60 7.32
CA PHE A 157 -5.05 -9.64 7.27
C PHE A 157 -4.76 -8.60 6.20
N VAL A 158 -5.75 -8.28 5.40
CA VAL A 158 -5.64 -7.50 4.17
C VAL A 158 -6.65 -6.37 4.19
N ALA A 159 -6.21 -5.17 3.83
CA ALA A 159 -7.07 -4.04 3.57
C ALA A 159 -7.34 -3.95 2.05
N VAL A 160 -8.49 -4.47 1.62
CA VAL A 160 -8.95 -4.40 0.22
C VAL A 160 -9.32 -2.95 -0.08
N ASP A 161 -8.79 -2.38 -1.19
CA ASP A 161 -8.94 -0.98 -1.60
C ASP A 161 -8.55 0.04 -0.51
N ASN A 162 -7.75 -0.37 0.49
CA ASN A 162 -7.48 0.39 1.71
C ASN A 162 -8.75 0.76 2.50
N LYS A 163 -9.85 0.03 2.35
CA LYS A 163 -11.17 0.34 2.94
C LYS A 163 -11.84 -0.84 3.63
N TYR A 164 -11.64 -2.07 3.14
CA TYR A 164 -12.44 -3.21 3.58
C TYR A 164 -11.59 -4.28 4.24
N GLU A 165 -12.06 -4.82 5.36
CA GLU A 165 -11.35 -5.88 6.07
C GLU A 165 -11.50 -7.21 5.34
N ALA A 166 -10.37 -7.87 5.07
CA ALA A 166 -10.33 -9.20 4.53
C ALA A 166 -9.21 -10.03 5.17
N ARG A 167 -9.27 -11.34 5.01
CA ARG A 167 -8.29 -12.29 5.55
C ARG A 167 -7.91 -13.34 4.50
N ILE A 168 -6.62 -13.65 4.43
CA ILE A 168 -6.12 -14.86 3.78
C ILE A 168 -5.83 -15.86 4.89
N SER A 169 -6.52 -16.99 4.91
CA SER A 169 -6.31 -18.03 5.91
C SER A 169 -4.89 -18.62 5.79
N LYS A 170 -4.38 -19.22 6.88
CA LYS A 170 -3.07 -19.88 6.86
C LYS A 170 -2.97 -20.95 5.77
N GLN A 171 -4.04 -21.64 5.45
CA GLN A 171 -4.10 -22.69 4.42
C GLN A 171 -4.02 -22.13 3.01
N GLU A 172 -4.46 -20.90 2.81
CA GLU A 172 -4.43 -20.16 1.54
C GLU A 172 -3.17 -19.27 1.41
N LEU A 173 -2.34 -19.21 2.47
CA LEU A 173 -1.13 -18.37 2.50
C LEU A 173 0.02 -19.08 1.78
N TYR A 174 0.14 -18.86 0.47
CA TYR A 174 1.24 -19.38 -0.35
C TYR A 174 2.31 -18.30 -0.55
N GLY A 175 3.53 -18.61 -0.09
CA GLY A 175 4.67 -17.69 -0.19
C GLY A 175 4.96 -16.94 1.10
N VAL A 176 5.90 -16.00 1.03
CA VAL A 176 6.28 -15.11 2.12
C VAL A 176 5.67 -13.75 1.84
N PHE A 177 4.76 -13.31 2.70
CA PHE A 177 4.18 -11.98 2.64
C PHE A 177 4.84 -11.06 3.66
N SER A 178 4.91 -9.78 3.32
CA SER A 178 5.42 -8.72 4.18
C SER A 178 4.30 -7.74 4.53
N ILE A 179 4.37 -7.16 5.73
CA ILE A 179 3.45 -6.07 6.09
C ILE A 179 3.70 -4.89 5.13
N GLY A 180 2.63 -4.31 4.61
CA GLY A 180 2.68 -3.26 3.60
C GLY A 180 2.73 -3.78 2.15
N GLU A 181 2.83 -5.08 1.91
CA GLU A 181 2.84 -5.65 0.56
C GLU A 181 1.46 -5.51 -0.09
N ARG A 182 1.45 -5.08 -1.38
CA ARG A 182 0.25 -5.10 -2.22
C ARG A 182 0.10 -6.47 -2.84
N ILE A 183 -1.10 -6.98 -2.83
CA ILE A 183 -1.45 -8.29 -3.38
C ILE A 183 -2.72 -8.21 -4.20
N ASP A 184 -2.79 -9.03 -5.24
CA ASP A 184 -4.01 -9.38 -5.93
C ASP A 184 -4.54 -10.68 -5.35
N ALA A 185 -5.83 -10.73 -5.08
CA ALA A 185 -6.48 -11.89 -4.47
C ALA A 185 -7.89 -12.08 -5.04
N ARG A 186 -8.40 -13.31 -4.92
CA ARG A 186 -9.79 -13.63 -5.24
C ARG A 186 -10.61 -13.78 -3.98
N VAL A 187 -11.82 -13.24 -3.96
CA VAL A 187 -12.78 -13.42 -2.88
C VAL A 187 -13.27 -14.87 -2.89
N LEU A 188 -12.92 -15.63 -1.85
CA LEU A 188 -13.40 -17.01 -1.66
C LEU A 188 -14.76 -17.05 -1.01
N LYS A 189 -14.98 -16.16 -0.03
CA LYS A 189 -16.22 -16.15 0.76
C LYS A 189 -16.48 -14.76 1.31
N VAL A 190 -17.73 -14.37 1.29
CA VAL A 190 -18.24 -13.20 2.02
C VAL A 190 -19.07 -13.70 3.21
N HIS A 191 -18.67 -13.32 4.41
CA HIS A 191 -19.38 -13.68 5.64
C HIS A 191 -20.62 -12.80 5.87
N PRO A 192 -21.60 -13.25 6.67
CA PRO A 192 -22.80 -12.47 6.94
C PRO A 192 -22.54 -11.09 7.60
N ASP A 193 -21.40 -10.94 8.29
CA ASP A 193 -20.96 -9.68 8.88
C ASP A 193 -20.14 -8.80 7.91
N GLY A 194 -20.01 -9.21 6.65
CA GLY A 194 -19.32 -8.49 5.60
C GLY A 194 -17.81 -8.70 5.56
N ARG A 195 -17.21 -9.52 6.41
CA ARG A 195 -15.80 -9.89 6.29
C ARG A 195 -15.57 -10.80 5.09
N MET A 196 -14.43 -10.67 4.45
CA MET A 196 -14.05 -11.48 3.28
C MET A 196 -12.91 -12.43 3.61
N ASP A 197 -13.05 -13.70 3.20
CA ASP A 197 -11.90 -14.60 3.07
C ASP A 197 -11.38 -14.54 1.63
N LEU A 198 -10.07 -14.40 1.48
CA LEU A 198 -9.40 -14.26 0.21
C LEU A 198 -8.48 -15.45 -0.09
N SER A 199 -8.23 -15.73 -1.36
CA SER A 199 -7.19 -16.62 -1.84
C SER A 199 -6.28 -15.92 -2.84
N VAL A 200 -4.99 -16.19 -2.72
CA VAL A 200 -3.98 -15.83 -3.72
C VAL A 200 -3.60 -17.02 -4.60
N ARG A 201 -4.22 -18.17 -4.39
CA ARG A 201 -3.82 -19.46 -4.94
C ARG A 201 -4.02 -19.54 -6.46
N GLU A 202 -5.17 -19.14 -6.96
CA GLU A 202 -5.46 -19.18 -8.40
C GLU A 202 -4.62 -18.16 -9.17
N LEU A 203 -4.47 -16.94 -8.63
CA LEU A 203 -3.63 -15.91 -9.25
C LEU A 203 -2.15 -16.31 -9.23
N SER A 204 -1.68 -16.98 -8.17
CA SER A 204 -0.32 -17.52 -8.16
C SER A 204 -0.14 -18.69 -9.15
N HIS A 205 -1.17 -19.52 -9.40
CA HIS A 205 -1.12 -20.54 -10.43
C HIS A 205 -1.09 -19.96 -11.83
N LEU A 206 -1.92 -18.96 -12.13
CA LEU A 206 -1.90 -18.24 -13.42
C LEU A 206 -0.55 -17.56 -13.65
N ALA A 207 -0.04 -16.83 -12.67
CA ALA A 207 1.28 -16.19 -12.75
C ALA A 207 2.43 -17.22 -12.89
N ILE A 208 2.32 -18.40 -12.27
CA ILE A 208 3.29 -19.48 -12.44
C ILE A 208 3.15 -20.08 -13.85
N ASP A 209 1.95 -20.17 -14.39
CA ASP A 209 1.72 -20.62 -15.79
C ASP A 209 2.33 -19.63 -16.78
N ASP A 210 2.08 -18.34 -16.60
CA ASP A 210 2.66 -17.29 -17.45
C ASP A 210 4.19 -17.27 -17.36
N ASN A 211 4.75 -17.33 -16.16
CA ASN A 211 6.20 -17.38 -15.95
C ASN A 211 6.82 -18.66 -16.50
N ALA A 212 6.16 -19.80 -16.38
CA ALA A 212 6.61 -21.06 -16.97
C ALA A 212 6.59 -20.99 -18.51
N GLN A 213 5.55 -20.37 -19.08
CA GLN A 213 5.45 -20.17 -20.53
C GLN A 213 6.52 -19.20 -21.03
N LEU A 214 6.81 -18.11 -20.30
CA LEU A 214 7.90 -17.19 -20.61
C LEU A 214 9.26 -17.90 -20.65
N VAL A 215 9.53 -18.76 -19.65
CA VAL A 215 10.77 -19.56 -19.62
C VAL A 215 10.84 -20.53 -20.79
N LEU A 216 9.74 -21.19 -21.17
CA LEU A 216 9.68 -22.08 -22.32
C LEU A 216 9.92 -21.32 -23.62
N SER A 217 9.26 -20.21 -23.87
CA SER A 217 9.45 -19.38 -25.05
C SER A 217 10.91 -18.93 -25.18
N ALA A 218 11.49 -18.46 -24.06
CA ALA A 218 12.90 -18.07 -24.03
C ALA A 218 13.84 -19.25 -24.34
N LEU A 219 13.54 -20.47 -23.87
CA LEU A 219 14.30 -21.68 -24.21
C LEU A 219 14.22 -22.00 -25.71
N GLU A 220 13.04 -21.91 -26.29
CA GLU A 220 12.82 -22.15 -27.72
C GLU A 220 13.59 -21.15 -28.59
N GLU A 221 13.55 -19.86 -28.25
CA GLU A 221 14.25 -18.77 -28.92
C GLU A 221 15.78 -18.87 -28.79
N ASN A 222 16.29 -19.46 -27.71
CA ASN A 222 17.72 -19.60 -27.44
C ASN A 222 18.26 -21.02 -27.74
N GLY A 223 17.62 -21.75 -28.64
CA GLY A 223 18.11 -23.06 -29.12
C GLY A 223 17.96 -24.20 -28.12
N GLY A 224 17.07 -24.04 -27.15
CA GLY A 224 16.71 -25.06 -26.16
C GLY A 224 17.53 -25.05 -24.87
N PHE A 225 18.46 -24.11 -24.69
CA PHE A 225 19.27 -23.99 -23.48
C PHE A 225 19.34 -22.55 -22.98
N LEU A 226 19.22 -22.39 -21.67
CA LEU A 226 19.41 -21.10 -20.97
C LEU A 226 20.40 -21.26 -19.80
N PRO A 227 21.43 -20.38 -19.68
CA PRO A 227 22.43 -20.44 -18.61
C PRO A 227 21.91 -19.85 -17.29
N PHE A 228 20.73 -20.29 -16.89
CA PHE A 228 20.06 -19.89 -15.66
C PHE A 228 19.56 -21.13 -14.92
N ASP A 229 19.93 -21.27 -13.64
CA ASP A 229 19.46 -22.31 -12.74
C ASP A 229 18.88 -21.70 -11.45
N ASP A 230 18.60 -22.54 -10.45
CA ASP A 230 18.08 -22.11 -9.15
C ASP A 230 19.11 -21.32 -8.31
N ARG A 231 20.39 -21.31 -8.69
CA ARG A 231 21.50 -20.61 -8.02
C ARG A 231 21.89 -19.31 -8.73
N SER A 232 21.37 -19.07 -9.92
CA SER A 232 21.69 -17.90 -10.73
C SER A 232 21.39 -16.60 -9.99
N ASP A 233 22.15 -15.56 -10.34
CA ASP A 233 22.06 -14.23 -9.72
C ASP A 233 20.68 -13.61 -9.91
N PRO A 234 20.05 -13.03 -8.86
CA PRO A 234 18.72 -12.41 -8.94
C PRO A 234 18.63 -11.25 -9.93
N GLU A 235 19.69 -10.46 -10.08
CA GLU A 235 19.71 -9.30 -10.99
C GLU A 235 19.71 -9.81 -12.44
N ARG A 236 20.53 -10.80 -12.78
CA ARG A 236 20.56 -11.42 -14.09
C ARG A 236 19.23 -12.05 -14.49
N ILE A 237 18.53 -12.70 -13.55
CA ILE A 237 17.20 -13.26 -13.78
C ILE A 237 16.19 -12.14 -14.05
N ARG A 238 16.24 -11.06 -13.26
CA ARG A 238 15.35 -9.91 -13.43
C ARG A 238 15.55 -9.21 -14.76
N ASP A 239 16.81 -9.02 -15.15
CA ASP A 239 17.16 -8.33 -16.40
C ASP A 239 16.73 -9.14 -17.64
N PHE A 240 16.83 -10.46 -17.58
CA PHE A 240 16.52 -11.33 -18.72
C PHE A 240 15.02 -11.66 -18.81
N PHE A 241 14.37 -11.99 -17.69
CA PHE A 241 12.99 -12.48 -17.67
C PHE A 241 11.98 -11.47 -17.13
N SER A 242 12.41 -10.31 -16.60
CA SER A 242 11.56 -9.34 -15.91
C SER A 242 10.78 -9.92 -14.72
N MET A 243 11.28 -10.99 -14.10
CA MET A 243 10.66 -11.68 -12.96
C MET A 243 11.60 -11.79 -11.75
N SER A 244 11.04 -12.06 -10.57
CA SER A 244 11.84 -12.30 -9.38
C SER A 244 12.53 -13.67 -9.44
N LYS A 245 13.67 -13.84 -8.72
CA LYS A 245 14.33 -15.15 -8.57
C LYS A 245 13.39 -16.20 -7.95
N SER A 246 12.50 -15.79 -7.06
CA SER A 246 11.50 -16.67 -6.44
C SER A 246 10.52 -17.22 -7.47
N ASP A 247 10.03 -16.35 -8.36
CA ASP A 247 9.07 -16.73 -9.39
C ASP A 247 9.74 -17.56 -10.49
N TYR A 248 10.98 -17.22 -10.85
CA TYR A 248 11.79 -18.05 -11.74
C TYR A 248 11.98 -19.47 -11.19
N LYS A 249 12.35 -19.61 -9.90
CA LYS A 249 12.48 -20.93 -9.24
C LYS A 249 11.17 -21.73 -9.26
N LYS A 250 10.03 -21.08 -9.04
CA LYS A 250 8.72 -21.74 -9.10
C LYS A 250 8.43 -22.22 -10.53
N ALA A 251 8.70 -21.37 -11.54
CA ALA A 251 8.50 -21.68 -12.95
C ALA A 251 9.34 -22.89 -13.41
N ILE A 252 10.67 -22.85 -13.20
CA ILE A 252 11.54 -23.98 -13.59
C ILE A 252 11.25 -25.25 -12.78
N GLY A 253 10.90 -25.13 -11.50
CA GLY A 253 10.49 -26.28 -10.67
C GLY A 253 9.21 -26.95 -11.16
N ARG A 254 8.27 -26.17 -11.71
CA ARG A 254 7.07 -26.69 -12.36
C ARG A 254 7.44 -27.40 -13.68
N LEU A 255 8.14 -26.72 -14.58
CA LEU A 255 8.55 -27.27 -15.87
C LEU A 255 9.34 -28.57 -15.73
N TYR A 256 10.20 -28.66 -14.71
CA TYR A 256 10.93 -29.87 -14.38
C TYR A 256 10.01 -31.02 -13.95
N ARG A 257 9.02 -30.76 -13.08
CA ARG A 257 8.02 -31.76 -12.66
C ARG A 257 7.14 -32.23 -13.84
N GLU A 258 6.86 -31.35 -14.80
CA GLU A 258 6.12 -31.64 -16.03
C GLU A 258 7.00 -32.31 -17.10
N LYS A 259 8.29 -32.56 -16.78
CA LYS A 259 9.27 -33.14 -17.71
C LYS A 259 9.42 -32.34 -19.02
N ARG A 260 9.27 -31.03 -18.95
CA ARG A 260 9.45 -30.11 -20.06
C ARG A 260 10.88 -29.61 -20.17
N ILE A 261 11.62 -29.60 -19.07
CA ILE A 261 13.02 -29.19 -18.98
C ILE A 261 13.82 -30.14 -18.10
N THR A 262 15.14 -30.13 -18.30
CA THR A 262 16.13 -30.77 -17.41
C THR A 262 17.18 -29.76 -16.95
N PHE A 263 17.80 -29.98 -15.80
CA PHE A 263 18.92 -29.16 -15.33
C PHE A 263 20.23 -29.69 -15.86
N ARG A 264 21.02 -28.87 -16.56
CA ARG A 264 22.29 -29.27 -17.15
C ARG A 264 23.28 -28.11 -17.21
N ASN A 265 24.53 -28.36 -16.88
CA ASN A 265 25.65 -27.43 -17.05
C ASN A 265 25.41 -26.01 -16.41
N GLY A 266 24.76 -25.92 -15.25
CA GLY A 266 24.48 -24.65 -14.61
C GLY A 266 23.36 -23.85 -15.26
N GLY A 267 22.47 -24.49 -15.96
CA GLY A 267 21.30 -23.92 -16.64
C GLY A 267 20.14 -24.89 -16.74
N VAL A 268 19.15 -24.53 -17.55
CA VAL A 268 17.99 -25.35 -17.91
C VAL A 268 17.99 -25.64 -19.40
N GLU A 269 17.64 -26.88 -19.81
CA GLU A 269 17.57 -27.35 -21.17
C GLU A 269 16.19 -27.95 -21.45
N LEU A 270 15.64 -27.73 -22.66
CA LEU A 270 14.39 -28.34 -23.07
C LEU A 270 14.55 -29.87 -23.16
N GLU A 271 13.61 -30.61 -22.58
CA GLU A 271 13.54 -32.07 -22.75
C GLU A 271 13.02 -32.36 -24.15
N ARG A 272 13.83 -32.98 -24.97
CA ARG A 272 13.41 -33.43 -26.31
C ARG A 272 12.49 -34.63 -26.11
N SER A 273 11.23 -34.50 -26.50
CA SER A 273 10.32 -35.64 -26.61
C SER A 273 10.99 -36.68 -27.50
N GLN A 274 11.33 -37.85 -26.93
CA GLN A 274 11.71 -39.00 -27.77
C GLN A 274 10.48 -39.38 -28.57
N SER A 275 10.55 -39.13 -29.87
CA SER A 275 9.61 -39.62 -30.87
C SER A 275 9.76 -41.11 -31.06
#